data_675dcbabc883986fc6f5b1b23c98434a
#
_entry.id   675dcbabc883986fc6f5b1b23c98434a
#
_cell.length_a   1.000
_cell.length_b   1.000
_cell.length_c   1.000
_cell.angle_alpha   90.00
_cell.angle_beta   90.00
_cell.angle_gamma   90.00
#
_symmetry.space_group_name_H-M   'P 1'
#
loop_
_entity.id
_entity.type
_entity.pdbx_description
1 polymer ?
#
loop_
_entity_poly.entity_id
_entity_poly.type
_entity_poly.pdbx_seq_one_letter_code
_entity_poly.pdbx_strand_id
1 'polypeptide(L)'
;MKLHNAYGYGLFTGGLGMHGGATRLGMAVIPISGGMTERQLTVLQDFQPEVICCTPSYAQTLSEAFASRGIDTKDLAVKFAILGAEPWTEAIREQVEKGLNVTANNIYGLSEIIGPGVSQEDHEEKGTGSYIWEDHFYPEVVDKNTGDPLPNGEEGVLVLTTLTKEAFPVIRYWTNDICSIRYDPNG
;
A
#
# COMPACT_ATOMS: atom_id res chain seq x y z
N MET A 1 6.29 -6.97 -16.89
CA MET A 1 6.66 -6.90 -15.45
C MET A 1 5.95 -8.01 -14.69
N LYS A 2 6.56 -8.51 -13.63
CA LYS A 2 5.99 -9.51 -12.72
C LYS A 2 5.81 -8.88 -11.33
N LEU A 3 4.72 -9.21 -10.67
CA LEU A 3 4.42 -8.76 -9.32
C LEU A 3 4.36 -9.96 -8.38
N HIS A 4 5.17 -9.93 -7.33
CA HIS A 4 5.15 -10.88 -6.22
C HIS A 4 4.16 -10.38 -5.16
N ASN A 5 3.01 -11.05 -5.07
CA ASN A 5 1.94 -10.62 -4.15
C ASN A 5 1.96 -11.47 -2.88
N ALA A 6 2.58 -10.91 -1.85
CA ALA A 6 2.68 -11.52 -0.53
C ALA A 6 1.60 -11.01 0.46
N TYR A 7 0.58 -10.30 -0.01
CA TYR A 7 -0.64 -10.08 0.77
C TYR A 7 -1.50 -11.34 0.83
N GLY A 8 -2.23 -11.51 1.92
CA GLY A 8 -3.14 -12.63 2.10
C GLY A 8 -4.29 -12.66 1.07
N TYR A 9 -4.68 -13.87 0.63
CA TYR A 9 -5.81 -14.10 -0.28
C TYR A 9 -7.08 -14.62 0.42
N GLY A 10 -7.11 -14.58 1.76
CA GLY A 10 -8.26 -15.01 2.54
C GLY A 10 -9.32 -13.90 2.70
N LEU A 11 -9.85 -13.74 3.91
CA LEU A 11 -10.79 -12.67 4.27
C LEU A 11 -10.05 -11.32 4.46
N PHE A 12 -9.24 -10.97 3.48
CA PHE A 12 -8.46 -9.74 3.41
C PHE A 12 -8.46 -9.23 1.97
N THR A 13 -8.91 -8.01 1.75
CA THR A 13 -9.10 -7.46 0.41
C THR A 13 -7.78 -7.14 -0.30
N GLY A 14 -6.70 -6.93 0.46
CA GLY A 14 -5.41 -6.49 -0.06
C GLY A 14 -4.82 -7.40 -1.14
N GLY A 15 -4.84 -8.71 -0.91
CA GLY A 15 -4.32 -9.68 -1.88
C GLY A 15 -5.08 -9.67 -3.20
N LEU A 16 -6.41 -9.69 -3.14
CA LEU A 16 -7.26 -9.69 -4.35
C LEU A 16 -7.23 -8.33 -5.07
N GLY A 17 -7.23 -7.24 -4.35
CA GLY A 17 -7.16 -5.89 -4.93
C GLY A 17 -5.85 -5.67 -5.70
N MET A 18 -4.71 -5.99 -5.10
CA MET A 18 -3.39 -5.91 -5.77
C MET A 18 -3.30 -6.84 -6.98
N HIS A 19 -3.82 -8.07 -6.86
CA HIS A 19 -3.87 -9.03 -7.97
C HIS A 19 -4.67 -8.47 -9.15
N GLY A 20 -5.89 -8.01 -8.88
CA GLY A 20 -6.77 -7.45 -9.92
C GLY A 20 -6.17 -6.22 -10.61
N GLY A 21 -5.63 -5.28 -9.83
CA GLY A 21 -4.97 -4.08 -10.35
C GLY A 21 -3.76 -4.42 -11.22
N ALA A 22 -2.87 -5.27 -10.74
CA ALA A 22 -1.68 -5.68 -11.49
C ALA A 22 -2.04 -6.42 -12.78
N THR A 23 -3.02 -7.31 -12.73
CA THR A 23 -3.50 -8.03 -13.93
C THR A 23 -4.08 -7.06 -14.96
N ARG A 24 -4.85 -6.06 -14.52
CA ARG A 24 -5.41 -5.04 -15.39
C ARG A 24 -4.35 -4.17 -16.06
N LEU A 25 -3.20 -3.98 -15.39
CA LEU A 25 -2.02 -3.30 -15.96
C LEU A 25 -1.19 -4.24 -16.87
N GLY A 26 -1.60 -5.48 -17.09
CA GLY A 26 -0.88 -6.45 -17.93
C GLY A 26 0.32 -7.08 -17.25
N MET A 27 0.42 -7.03 -15.94
CA MET A 27 1.50 -7.69 -15.19
C MET A 27 1.18 -9.18 -14.95
N ALA A 28 2.22 -10.02 -14.97
CA ALA A 28 2.11 -11.38 -14.46
C ALA A 28 2.15 -11.37 -12.92
N VAL A 29 1.13 -11.91 -12.28
CA VAL A 29 1.04 -11.96 -10.82
C VAL A 29 1.47 -13.32 -10.28
N ILE A 30 2.37 -13.31 -9.29
CA ILE A 30 2.78 -14.48 -8.52
C ILE A 30 1.98 -14.44 -7.21
N PRO A 31 0.87 -15.20 -7.06
CA PRO A 31 -0.06 -15.07 -5.95
C PRO A 31 0.36 -15.95 -4.77
N ILE A 32 1.50 -15.65 -4.16
CA ILE A 32 2.10 -16.52 -3.16
C ILE A 32 1.42 -16.44 -1.79
N SER A 33 0.67 -15.34 -1.52
CA SER A 33 0.06 -15.06 -0.22
C SER A 33 1.09 -14.73 0.87
N GLY A 34 0.63 -14.44 2.10
CA GLY A 34 1.50 -14.11 3.23
C GLY A 34 2.13 -15.35 3.89
N GLY A 35 3.19 -15.12 4.65
CA GLY A 35 3.89 -16.15 5.40
C GLY A 35 4.80 -17.03 4.57
N MET A 36 5.21 -18.18 5.13
CA MET A 36 6.11 -19.16 4.48
C MET A 36 7.38 -18.51 3.91
N THR A 37 8.11 -17.78 4.75
CA THR A 37 9.24 -16.93 4.35
C THR A 37 10.25 -17.65 3.45
N GLU A 38 10.57 -18.92 3.74
CA GLU A 38 11.47 -19.74 2.92
C GLU A 38 11.03 -19.85 1.47
N ARG A 39 9.74 -20.10 1.27
CA ARG A 39 9.15 -20.17 -0.07
C ARG A 39 9.17 -18.82 -0.76
N GLN A 40 8.95 -17.74 -0.03
CA GLN A 40 9.03 -16.38 -0.58
C GLN A 40 10.42 -16.10 -1.14
N LEU A 41 11.48 -16.42 -0.40
CA LEU A 41 12.85 -16.23 -0.85
C LEU A 41 13.15 -17.03 -2.13
N THR A 42 12.77 -18.31 -2.14
CA THR A 42 12.92 -19.16 -3.34
C THR A 42 12.21 -18.57 -4.55
N VAL A 43 10.95 -18.17 -4.37
CA VAL A 43 10.14 -17.62 -5.47
C VAL A 43 10.69 -16.27 -5.96
N LEU A 44 11.18 -15.40 -5.05
CA LEU A 44 11.81 -14.14 -5.43
C LEU A 44 13.08 -14.38 -6.25
N GLN A 45 13.88 -15.38 -5.90
CA GLN A 45 15.09 -15.75 -6.64
C GLN A 45 14.80 -16.42 -7.99
N ASP A 46 13.84 -17.35 -8.05
CA ASP A 46 13.57 -18.14 -9.25
C ASP A 46 12.75 -17.36 -10.30
N PHE A 47 11.75 -16.61 -9.85
CA PHE A 47 10.84 -15.89 -10.74
C PHE A 47 11.29 -14.48 -11.06
N GLN A 48 12.19 -13.92 -10.28
CA GLN A 48 12.74 -12.58 -10.50
C GLN A 48 11.64 -11.54 -10.80
N PRO A 49 10.67 -11.30 -9.88
CA PRO A 49 9.67 -10.26 -10.05
C PRO A 49 10.30 -8.88 -9.92
N GLU A 50 9.75 -7.89 -10.58
CA GLU A 50 10.20 -6.50 -10.50
C GLU A 50 9.49 -5.71 -9.39
N VAL A 51 8.33 -6.20 -8.93
CA VAL A 51 7.52 -5.55 -7.88
C VAL A 51 7.18 -6.57 -6.80
N ILE A 52 7.27 -6.15 -5.54
CA ILE A 52 6.77 -6.90 -4.39
C ILE A 52 5.67 -6.11 -3.68
N CYS A 53 4.61 -6.80 -3.22
CA CYS A 53 3.56 -6.22 -2.39
C CYS A 53 3.42 -7.02 -1.10
N CYS A 54 3.53 -6.34 0.04
CA CYS A 54 3.38 -6.94 1.37
C CYS A 54 3.19 -5.85 2.43
N THR A 55 3.05 -6.25 3.70
CA THR A 55 3.11 -5.28 4.80
C THR A 55 4.55 -4.82 5.05
N PRO A 56 4.76 -3.60 5.56
CA PRO A 56 6.09 -3.10 5.92
C PRO A 56 6.87 -4.04 6.86
N SER A 57 6.23 -4.55 7.89
CA SER A 57 6.85 -5.52 8.83
C SER A 57 7.28 -6.81 8.14
N TYR A 58 6.51 -7.27 7.15
CA TYR A 58 6.89 -8.46 6.40
C TYR A 58 8.04 -8.19 5.43
N ALA A 59 8.11 -7.00 4.85
CA ALA A 59 9.27 -6.58 4.05
C ALA A 59 10.57 -6.58 4.87
N GLN A 60 10.54 -6.11 6.14
CA GLN A 60 11.66 -6.23 7.06
C GLN A 60 12.04 -7.70 7.31
N THR A 61 11.05 -8.56 7.58
CA THR A 61 11.28 -10.01 7.78
C THR A 61 11.96 -10.65 6.56
N LEU A 62 11.54 -10.30 5.35
CA LEU A 62 12.18 -10.79 4.11
C LEU A 62 13.62 -10.29 3.98
N SER A 63 13.87 -9.00 4.27
CA SER A 63 15.20 -8.42 4.28
C SER A 63 16.15 -9.15 5.24
N GLU A 64 15.72 -9.38 6.46
CA GLU A 64 16.47 -10.13 7.48
C GLU A 64 16.72 -11.58 7.04
N ALA A 65 15.72 -12.22 6.43
CA ALA A 65 15.86 -13.60 5.95
C ALA A 65 16.87 -13.72 4.80
N PHE A 66 16.91 -12.77 3.86
CA PHE A 66 17.96 -12.70 2.84
C PHE A 66 19.35 -12.50 3.45
N ALA A 67 19.48 -11.53 4.36
CA ALA A 67 20.73 -11.23 5.03
C ALA A 67 21.27 -12.42 5.83
N SER A 68 20.41 -13.13 6.56
CA SER A 68 20.80 -14.31 7.36
C SER A 68 21.34 -15.48 6.52
N ARG A 69 21.01 -15.50 5.23
CA ARG A 69 21.50 -16.50 4.27
C ARG A 69 22.66 -16.04 3.43
N GLY A 70 23.14 -14.82 3.64
CA GLY A 70 24.20 -14.23 2.82
C GLY A 70 23.80 -14.02 1.37
N ILE A 71 22.49 -13.88 1.07
CA ILE A 71 22.00 -13.59 -0.29
C ILE A 71 22.00 -12.08 -0.49
N ASP A 72 22.72 -11.62 -1.51
CA ASP A 72 22.72 -10.19 -1.88
C ASP A 72 21.42 -9.86 -2.62
N THR A 73 20.62 -8.98 -2.05
CA THR A 73 19.34 -8.54 -2.66
C THR A 73 19.54 -7.73 -3.94
N LYS A 74 20.74 -7.26 -4.25
CA LYS A 74 21.08 -6.64 -5.53
C LYS A 74 21.02 -7.61 -6.69
N ASP A 75 21.11 -8.92 -6.43
CA ASP A 75 20.99 -9.95 -7.46
C ASP A 75 19.53 -10.25 -7.82
N LEU A 76 18.55 -9.66 -7.08
CA LEU A 76 17.13 -9.77 -7.38
C LEU A 76 16.70 -8.71 -8.40
N ALA A 77 15.70 -9.05 -9.22
CA ALA A 77 15.12 -8.09 -10.18
C ALA A 77 14.14 -7.10 -9.52
N VAL A 78 13.85 -7.26 -8.23
CA VAL A 78 12.89 -6.40 -7.51
C VAL A 78 13.40 -4.97 -7.47
N LYS A 79 12.55 -4.04 -7.94
CA LYS A 79 12.84 -2.59 -7.99
C LYS A 79 11.91 -1.78 -7.12
N PHE A 80 10.67 -2.25 -6.96
CA PHE A 80 9.62 -1.53 -6.25
C PHE A 80 8.98 -2.41 -5.19
N ALA A 81 8.72 -1.83 -4.03
CA ALA A 81 7.92 -2.41 -2.97
C ALA A 81 6.69 -1.54 -2.73
N ILE A 82 5.49 -2.11 -2.87
CA ILE A 82 4.22 -1.45 -2.56
C ILE A 82 3.78 -1.96 -1.19
N LEU A 83 3.87 -1.11 -0.18
CA LEU A 83 3.72 -1.47 1.22
C LEU A 83 2.52 -0.75 1.86
N GLY A 84 1.75 -1.46 2.67
CA GLY A 84 0.60 -0.89 3.36
C GLY A 84 -0.06 -1.87 4.31
N ALA A 85 -1.30 -1.61 4.69
CA ALA A 85 -2.11 -2.35 5.65
C ALA A 85 -1.67 -2.22 7.12
N GLU A 86 -0.61 -1.49 7.39
CA GLU A 86 -0.17 -1.11 8.74
C GLU A 86 0.58 0.23 8.70
N PRO A 87 0.56 1.03 9.77
CA PRO A 87 1.35 2.26 9.82
C PRO A 87 2.84 1.94 9.88
N TRP A 88 3.65 2.76 9.24
CA TRP A 88 5.10 2.65 9.25
C TRP A 88 5.78 4.02 9.15
N THR A 89 7.07 4.05 9.49
CA THR A 89 7.85 5.28 9.59
C THR A 89 8.91 5.36 8.50
N GLU A 90 9.46 6.56 8.28
CA GLU A 90 10.59 6.74 7.36
C GLU A 90 11.81 5.89 7.76
N ALA A 91 12.04 5.66 9.05
CA ALA A 91 13.11 4.78 9.50
C ALA A 91 12.90 3.32 9.03
N ILE A 92 11.66 2.85 9.03
CA ILE A 92 11.30 1.53 8.47
C ILE A 92 11.47 1.53 6.95
N ARG A 93 11.08 2.62 6.27
CA ARG A 93 11.31 2.79 4.83
C ARG A 93 12.77 2.62 4.46
N GLU A 94 13.65 3.36 5.12
CA GLU A 94 15.09 3.30 4.88
C GLU A 94 15.67 1.89 5.09
N GLN A 95 15.21 1.20 6.14
CA GLN A 95 15.61 -0.18 6.41
C GLN A 95 15.19 -1.13 5.30
N VAL A 96 13.93 -1.05 4.85
CA VAL A 96 13.39 -1.89 3.79
C VAL A 96 14.08 -1.59 2.45
N GLU A 97 14.21 -0.32 2.09
CA GLU A 97 14.84 0.09 0.83
C GLU A 97 16.30 -0.39 0.76
N LYS A 98 17.04 -0.20 1.85
CA LYS A 98 18.42 -0.68 1.95
C LYS A 98 18.52 -2.20 1.95
N GLY A 99 17.64 -2.87 2.70
CA GLY A 99 17.71 -4.30 2.91
C GLY A 99 17.24 -5.13 1.74
N LEU A 100 16.25 -4.64 0.97
CA LEU A 100 15.74 -5.31 -0.24
C LEU A 100 16.27 -4.68 -1.54
N ASN A 101 17.01 -3.58 -1.48
CA ASN A 101 17.49 -2.81 -2.63
C ASN A 101 16.35 -2.36 -3.55
N VAL A 102 15.31 -1.75 -2.99
CA VAL A 102 14.08 -1.35 -3.68
C VAL A 102 13.74 0.12 -3.42
N THR A 103 12.82 0.67 -4.21
CA THR A 103 12.07 1.88 -3.86
C THR A 103 10.77 1.47 -3.20
N ALA A 104 10.50 1.93 -1.97
CA ALA A 104 9.31 1.58 -1.22
C ALA A 104 8.28 2.70 -1.26
N ASN A 105 7.06 2.38 -1.69
CA ASN A 105 5.93 3.29 -1.76
C ASN A 105 4.83 2.86 -0.80
N ASN A 106 4.23 3.84 -0.12
CA ASN A 106 3.10 3.61 0.76
C ASN A 106 1.79 3.52 -0.03
N ILE A 107 0.90 2.62 0.39
CA ILE A 107 -0.45 2.50 -0.12
C ILE A 107 -1.44 2.41 1.05
N TYR A 108 -2.51 3.19 0.98
CA TYR A 108 -3.57 3.20 1.98
C TYR A 108 -4.88 2.66 1.40
N GLY A 109 -5.62 1.96 2.23
CA GLY A 109 -6.96 1.48 1.95
C GLY A 109 -7.51 0.70 3.13
N LEU A 110 -8.81 0.44 3.10
CA LEU A 110 -9.53 -0.32 4.13
C LEU A 110 -10.61 -1.16 3.46
N SER A 111 -10.91 -2.33 4.04
CA SER A 111 -11.85 -3.31 3.44
C SER A 111 -13.25 -2.75 3.26
N GLU A 112 -13.67 -1.84 4.12
CA GLU A 112 -15.00 -1.21 4.09
C GLU A 112 -15.19 -0.29 2.89
N ILE A 113 -14.13 0.35 2.45
CA ILE A 113 -14.13 1.25 1.29
C ILE A 113 -13.68 0.51 0.05
N ILE A 114 -12.40 0.25 -0.07
CA ILE A 114 -11.74 -0.64 -1.01
C ILE A 114 -10.30 -0.85 -0.52
N GLY A 115 -9.82 -2.03 -0.51
CA GLY A 115 -8.45 -2.29 -0.08
C GLY A 115 -7.71 -3.17 -1.08
N PRO A 116 -6.51 -2.79 -1.44
CA PRO A 116 -5.85 -1.49 -1.29
C PRO A 116 -6.28 -0.52 -2.40
N GLY A 117 -5.93 0.76 -2.28
CA GLY A 117 -6.05 1.69 -3.40
C GLY A 117 -7.01 2.85 -3.18
N VAL A 118 -7.26 3.27 -1.95
CA VAL A 118 -7.91 4.56 -1.67
C VAL A 118 -6.94 5.70 -1.97
N SER A 119 -5.69 5.57 -1.49
CA SER A 119 -4.62 6.49 -1.84
C SER A 119 -3.28 5.78 -1.93
N GLN A 120 -2.35 6.39 -2.63
CA GLN A 120 -0.98 5.93 -2.72
C GLN A 120 -0.01 7.09 -2.86
N GLU A 121 1.20 6.85 -2.41
CA GLU A 121 2.32 7.75 -2.52
C GLU A 121 2.86 7.80 -3.95
N ASP A 122 3.25 8.98 -4.41
CA ASP A 122 4.04 9.10 -5.64
C ASP A 122 5.49 8.68 -5.37
N HIS A 123 6.10 7.98 -6.32
CA HIS A 123 7.46 7.47 -6.15
C HIS A 123 8.53 8.56 -6.23
N GLU A 124 8.24 9.71 -6.85
CA GLU A 124 9.13 10.86 -6.93
C GLU A 124 9.00 11.77 -5.71
N GLU A 125 7.82 11.76 -5.04
CA GLU A 125 7.48 12.62 -3.91
C GLU A 125 7.27 11.85 -2.60
N LYS A 126 8.05 10.81 -2.38
CA LYS A 126 7.94 9.95 -1.19
C LYS A 126 8.06 10.75 0.12
N GLY A 127 7.27 10.35 1.10
CA GLY A 127 7.27 10.96 2.44
C GLY A 127 6.52 12.29 2.53
N THR A 128 5.97 12.82 1.45
CA THR A 128 5.21 14.08 1.45
C THR A 128 3.71 13.90 1.66
N GLY A 129 3.22 12.67 1.53
CA GLY A 129 1.82 12.29 1.64
C GLY A 129 1.41 11.30 0.55
N SER A 130 0.11 11.00 0.50
CA SER A 130 -0.47 10.10 -0.49
C SER A 130 -1.58 10.81 -1.26
N TYR A 131 -1.66 10.56 -2.55
CA TYR A 131 -2.72 11.07 -3.42
C TYR A 131 -3.95 10.19 -3.35
N ILE A 132 -5.11 10.79 -3.08
CA ILE A 132 -6.41 10.11 -3.07
C ILE A 132 -7.00 10.14 -4.49
N TRP A 133 -7.61 9.01 -4.91
CA TRP A 133 -8.30 8.88 -6.18
C TRP A 133 -9.70 9.50 -6.11
N GLU A 134 -9.80 10.83 -6.35
CA GLU A 134 -11.04 11.59 -6.21
C GLU A 134 -12.12 11.26 -7.24
N ASP A 135 -11.78 10.58 -8.33
CA ASP A 135 -12.73 9.98 -9.27
C ASP A 135 -13.49 8.78 -8.69
N HIS A 136 -12.96 8.17 -7.63
CA HIS A 136 -13.54 7.02 -6.94
C HIS A 136 -14.03 7.33 -5.52
N PHE A 137 -13.41 8.32 -4.85
CA PHE A 137 -13.67 8.62 -3.44
C PHE A 137 -13.80 10.12 -3.23
N TYR A 138 -14.80 10.52 -2.45
CA TYR A 138 -14.89 11.88 -1.92
C TYR A 138 -14.37 11.90 -0.49
N PRO A 139 -13.20 12.50 -0.24
CA PRO A 139 -12.63 12.60 1.09
C PRO A 139 -13.10 13.85 1.82
N GLU A 140 -13.27 13.75 3.12
CA GLU A 140 -13.48 14.86 4.05
C GLU A 140 -12.54 14.66 5.23
N VAL A 141 -12.03 15.76 5.80
CA VAL A 141 -11.40 15.76 7.12
C VAL A 141 -12.33 16.49 8.08
N VAL A 142 -12.70 15.83 9.17
CA VAL A 142 -13.71 16.34 10.08
C VAL A 142 -13.20 16.44 11.53
N ASP A 143 -13.76 17.38 12.29
CA ASP A 143 -13.54 17.44 13.73
C ASP A 143 -14.07 16.15 14.41
N LYS A 144 -13.24 15.55 15.24
CA LYS A 144 -13.55 14.28 15.90
C LYS A 144 -14.72 14.33 16.89
N ASN A 145 -15.10 15.53 17.36
CA ASN A 145 -16.16 15.70 18.37
C ASN A 145 -17.48 16.14 17.74
N THR A 146 -17.42 17.01 16.72
CA THR A 146 -18.63 17.59 16.10
C THR A 146 -19.00 16.90 14.79
N GLY A 147 -18.01 16.33 14.06
CA GLY A 147 -18.22 15.77 12.72
C GLY A 147 -18.32 16.82 11.63
N ASP A 148 -18.06 18.08 11.96
CA ASP A 148 -18.04 19.18 10.99
C ASP A 148 -16.78 19.14 10.14
N PRO A 149 -16.87 19.43 8.83
CA PRO A 149 -15.70 19.51 7.96
C PRO A 149 -14.70 20.57 8.43
N LEU A 150 -13.43 20.23 8.40
CA LEU A 150 -12.33 21.13 8.74
C LEU A 150 -11.77 21.84 7.50
N PRO A 151 -11.19 23.04 7.66
CA PRO A 151 -10.49 23.74 6.60
C PRO A 151 -9.35 22.92 5.98
N ASN A 152 -9.01 23.24 4.72
CA ASN A 152 -7.91 22.66 3.98
C ASN A 152 -6.59 22.70 4.79
N GLY A 153 -5.97 21.55 4.97
CA GLY A 153 -4.70 21.39 5.68
C GLY A 153 -4.79 21.22 7.19
N GLU A 154 -5.98 21.35 7.79
CA GLU A 154 -6.17 21.04 9.20
C GLU A 154 -6.24 19.53 9.46
N GLU A 155 -5.78 19.11 10.64
CA GLU A 155 -5.76 17.71 11.05
C GLU A 155 -7.09 17.30 11.69
N GLY A 156 -7.63 16.18 11.26
CA GLY A 156 -8.86 15.61 11.80
C GLY A 156 -9.05 14.17 11.41
N VAL A 157 -10.26 13.65 11.55
CA VAL A 157 -10.61 12.28 11.16
C VAL A 157 -10.94 12.23 9.68
N LEU A 158 -10.34 11.27 8.98
CA LEU A 158 -10.68 10.98 7.58
C LEU A 158 -12.08 10.36 7.50
N VAL A 159 -12.90 10.95 6.66
CA VAL A 159 -14.23 10.45 6.30
C VAL A 159 -14.27 10.25 4.79
N LEU A 160 -14.78 9.10 4.34
CA LEU A 160 -14.79 8.74 2.93
C LEU A 160 -16.21 8.43 2.44
N THR A 161 -16.54 8.96 1.27
CA THR A 161 -17.74 8.58 0.50
C THR A 161 -17.29 7.91 -0.79
N THR A 162 -17.84 6.73 -1.10
CA THR A 162 -17.54 6.02 -2.35
C THR A 162 -18.40 6.56 -3.49
N LEU A 163 -17.80 6.87 -4.65
CA LEU A 163 -18.49 7.44 -5.80
C LEU A 163 -18.84 6.39 -6.86
N THR A 164 -18.01 5.38 -7.03
CA THR A 164 -18.14 4.38 -8.11
C THR A 164 -18.42 2.96 -7.64
N LYS A 165 -18.51 2.75 -6.32
CA LYS A 165 -18.74 1.42 -5.75
C LYS A 165 -20.21 1.03 -5.86
N GLU A 166 -20.52 0.06 -6.73
CA GLU A 166 -21.88 -0.40 -6.97
C GLU A 166 -22.41 -1.29 -5.85
N ALA A 167 -21.61 -2.26 -5.42
CA ALA A 167 -21.96 -3.14 -4.32
C ALA A 167 -21.53 -2.53 -2.99
N PHE A 168 -22.48 -2.40 -2.06
CA PHE A 168 -22.24 -1.83 -0.74
C PHE A 168 -21.60 -0.42 -0.80
N PRO A 169 -22.26 0.56 -1.47
CA PRO A 169 -21.79 1.94 -1.42
C PRO A 169 -21.86 2.49 -0.01
N VAL A 170 -20.87 3.28 0.37
CA VAL A 170 -20.83 3.92 1.69
C VAL A 170 -20.79 5.43 1.55
N ILE A 171 -21.52 6.11 2.42
CA ILE A 171 -21.62 7.56 2.47
C ILE A 171 -21.09 8.02 3.83
N ARG A 172 -20.12 8.93 3.82
CA ARG A 172 -19.49 9.51 5.00
C ARG A 172 -19.03 8.43 6.00
N TYR A 173 -18.28 7.46 5.51
CA TYR A 173 -17.69 6.42 6.36
C TYR A 173 -16.57 7.01 7.22
N TRP A 174 -16.76 6.90 8.52
CA TRP A 174 -15.82 7.39 9.52
C TRP A 174 -14.71 6.37 9.74
N THR A 175 -13.50 6.67 9.24
CA THR A 175 -12.40 5.68 9.25
C THR A 175 -11.73 5.53 10.63
N ASN A 176 -11.78 6.54 11.47
CA ASN A 176 -10.98 6.75 12.68
C ASN A 176 -9.48 6.97 12.43
N ASP A 177 -9.06 7.08 11.19
CA ASP A 177 -7.69 7.48 10.86
C ASP A 177 -7.56 8.99 10.92
N ILE A 178 -6.46 9.48 11.49
CA ILE A 178 -6.16 10.90 11.61
C ILE A 178 -5.28 11.31 10.43
N CYS A 179 -5.70 12.33 9.73
CA CYS A 179 -4.95 12.88 8.60
C CYS A 179 -5.20 14.38 8.42
N SER A 180 -4.46 14.98 7.51
CA SER A 180 -4.79 16.28 6.91
C SER A 180 -4.79 16.14 5.39
N ILE A 181 -5.69 16.83 4.72
CA ILE A 181 -5.76 16.84 3.25
C ILE A 181 -5.39 18.25 2.78
N ARG A 182 -4.58 18.32 1.73
CA ARG A 182 -4.28 19.55 1.02
C ARG A 182 -4.75 19.41 -0.41
N TYR A 183 -5.63 20.29 -0.83
CA TYR A 183 -6.04 20.40 -2.22
C TYR A 183 -5.07 21.31 -2.95
N ASP A 184 -4.55 20.84 -4.09
CA ASP A 184 -3.78 21.69 -4.99
C ASP A 184 -4.74 22.67 -5.67
N PRO A 185 -4.51 23.99 -5.59
CA PRO A 185 -5.37 24.97 -6.24
C PRO A 185 -5.35 24.91 -7.77
N ASN A 186 -4.42 24.16 -8.35
CA ASN A 186 -4.30 23.98 -9.78
C ASN A 186 -4.88 22.62 -10.28
N GLY A 187 -5.45 21.80 -9.40
CA GLY A 187 -6.08 20.51 -9.70
C GLY A 187 -5.17 19.32 -9.64
#